data_43e3340bdbe465f71e6461a7c9610e42
#
_entry.id   43e3340bdbe465f71e6461a7c9610e42
#
_cell.length_a   1.000
_cell.length_b   1.000
_cell.length_c   1.000
_cell.angle_alpha   90.00
_cell.angle_beta   90.00
_cell.angle_gamma   90.00
#
_symmetry.space_group_name_H-M   'P 1'
#
loop_
_entity.id
_entity.type
_entity.pdbx_description
1 polymer ?
#
loop_
_entity_poly.entity_id
_entity_poly.type
_entity_poly.pdbx_seq_one_letter_code
_entity_poly.pdbx_strand_id
1 'polypeptide(L)'
;MYQAKILPTARIHCDEGVLFRGGEKQRTRPINCYAYLLEGNGRKVLIDTGVKDMDAVNWTKRGAGTWRREDGDADLEAHLRGLGIRPEEITHVILTHAHYDHISALSCMKNAQIFLSEAEWTSLFAKENPMGPVLKEVREFLLQQQERGKVCLTQDGSIVAEDIVLHVFPGHSPGSQMAEAQTQFGPTLFTGDAVFLLANVEENRPIGFCAIPEGAEQALSFCRKFQGVCMTGHDPACEARFGEKTHG
;
A
#
# COMPACT_ATOMS: atom_id res chain seq x y z
N MET A 1 19.19 -6.04 6.09
CA MET A 1 18.83 -4.63 5.84
C MET A 1 18.48 -4.48 4.37
N TYR A 2 17.40 -3.77 4.06
CA TYR A 2 16.90 -3.55 2.70
C TYR A 2 17.24 -2.14 2.19
N GLN A 3 17.44 -2.05 0.86
CA GLN A 3 17.39 -0.77 0.14
C GLN A 3 15.93 -0.57 -0.30
N ALA A 4 15.27 0.43 0.25
CA ALA A 4 13.88 0.76 -0.05
C ALA A 4 13.82 1.84 -1.14
N LYS A 5 13.00 1.62 -2.16
CA LYS A 5 12.70 2.56 -3.24
C LYS A 5 11.21 2.87 -3.28
N ILE A 6 10.88 4.13 -3.50
CA ILE A 6 9.50 4.60 -3.69
C ILE A 6 9.20 4.58 -5.18
N LEU A 7 8.11 3.95 -5.56
CA LEU A 7 7.67 3.83 -6.95
C LEU A 7 6.30 4.53 -7.09
N PRO A 8 6.26 5.81 -7.50
CA PRO A 8 5.01 6.54 -7.65
C PRO A 8 4.23 6.05 -8.88
N THR A 9 2.99 5.62 -8.68
CA THR A 9 2.19 5.00 -9.75
C THR A 9 1.04 5.88 -10.23
N ALA A 10 0.54 6.77 -9.40
CA ALA A 10 -0.54 7.70 -9.74
C ALA A 10 -0.66 8.83 -8.71
N ARG A 11 -1.39 9.88 -9.08
CA ARG A 11 -1.67 11.06 -8.25
C ARG A 11 -3.15 11.45 -8.35
N ILE A 12 -3.69 12.01 -7.25
CA ILE A 12 -5.05 12.56 -7.21
C ILE A 12 -5.12 13.72 -6.21
N HIS A 13 -6.10 14.59 -6.38
CA HIS A 13 -6.54 15.50 -5.31
C HIS A 13 -7.67 14.84 -4.53
N CYS A 14 -7.42 14.55 -3.26
CA CYS A 14 -8.35 13.83 -2.40
C CYS A 14 -8.99 14.78 -1.37
N ASP A 15 -10.25 14.54 -1.06
CA ASP A 15 -11.00 15.28 -0.04
C ASP A 15 -10.34 15.14 1.33
N GLU A 16 -10.18 16.26 2.07
CA GLU A 16 -9.69 16.20 3.45
C GLU A 16 -10.57 15.34 4.37
N GLY A 17 -11.87 15.26 4.09
CA GLY A 17 -12.77 14.38 4.83
C GLY A 17 -12.45 12.89 4.69
N VAL A 18 -11.74 12.49 3.63
CA VAL A 18 -11.19 11.13 3.44
C VAL A 18 -9.90 10.97 4.22
N LEU A 19 -9.03 11.97 4.13
CA LEU A 19 -7.67 11.94 4.69
C LEU A 19 -7.66 12.10 6.22
N PHE A 20 -8.59 12.87 6.75
CA PHE A 20 -8.65 13.20 8.18
C PHE A 20 -10.07 13.09 8.71
N ARG A 21 -10.23 12.45 9.85
CA ARG A 21 -11.52 12.47 10.57
C ARG A 21 -11.88 13.91 10.94
N GLY A 22 -13.08 14.32 10.55
CA GLY A 22 -13.52 15.71 10.73
C GLY A 22 -12.88 16.71 9.77
N GLY A 23 -12.21 16.23 8.72
CA GLY A 23 -11.68 17.08 7.64
C GLY A 23 -12.79 17.77 6.85
N GLU A 24 -12.45 18.92 6.27
CA GLU A 24 -13.40 19.72 5.48
C GLU A 24 -13.74 19.01 4.17
N LYS A 25 -15.03 18.81 3.92
CA LYS A 25 -15.50 18.35 2.60
C LYS A 25 -15.25 19.47 1.58
N GLN A 26 -14.89 19.10 0.36
CA GLN A 26 -14.57 20.01 -0.75
C GLN A 26 -13.18 20.70 -0.66
N ARG A 27 -12.50 20.68 0.48
CA ARG A 27 -11.09 21.01 0.55
C ARG A 27 -10.27 19.80 0.17
N THR A 28 -9.46 19.91 -0.88
CA THR A 28 -8.67 18.81 -1.38
C THR A 28 -7.19 19.00 -1.12
N ARG A 29 -6.47 17.86 -0.97
CA ARG A 29 -5.00 17.80 -0.92
C ARG A 29 -4.48 16.88 -2.00
N PRO A 30 -3.30 17.16 -2.58
CA PRO A 30 -2.64 16.21 -3.45
C PRO A 30 -2.20 15.00 -2.64
N ILE A 31 -2.44 13.82 -3.19
CA ILE A 31 -1.90 12.57 -2.68
C ILE A 31 -1.34 11.75 -3.84
N ASN A 32 -0.36 10.92 -3.53
CA ASN A 32 0.27 10.01 -4.46
C ASN A 32 -0.16 8.57 -4.14
N CYS A 33 -0.02 7.67 -5.08
CA CYS A 33 -0.14 6.24 -4.86
C CYS A 33 1.20 5.59 -5.11
N TYR A 34 1.66 4.79 -4.16
CA TYR A 34 2.97 4.17 -4.17
C TYR A 34 2.91 2.65 -4.20
N ALA A 35 3.88 2.04 -4.86
CA ALA A 35 4.42 0.75 -4.47
C ALA A 35 5.81 0.99 -3.86
N TYR A 36 6.24 0.16 -2.93
CA TYR A 36 7.57 0.21 -2.35
C TYR A 36 8.34 -1.05 -2.73
N LEU A 37 9.54 -0.88 -3.26
CA LEU A 37 10.45 -1.99 -3.55
C LEU A 37 11.53 -2.06 -2.48
N LEU A 38 11.69 -3.22 -1.86
CA LEU A 38 12.74 -3.52 -0.91
C LEU A 38 13.69 -4.54 -1.54
N GLU A 39 14.95 -4.15 -1.73
CA GLU A 39 16.00 -5.02 -2.24
C GLU A 39 17.04 -5.30 -1.15
N GLY A 40 17.24 -6.56 -0.82
CA GLY A 40 18.21 -6.96 0.21
C GLY A 40 18.07 -8.43 0.58
N ASN A 41 19.06 -8.95 1.29
CA ASN A 41 19.05 -10.33 1.81
C ASN A 41 18.73 -11.38 0.74
N GLY A 42 19.15 -11.14 -0.53
CA GLY A 42 18.86 -12.00 -1.67
C GLY A 42 17.41 -11.99 -2.16
N ARG A 43 16.61 -10.99 -1.75
CA ARG A 43 15.18 -10.89 -2.04
C ARG A 43 14.84 -9.56 -2.70
N LYS A 44 13.76 -9.57 -3.47
CA LYS A 44 13.06 -8.39 -3.98
C LYS A 44 11.62 -8.47 -3.46
N VAL A 45 11.27 -7.58 -2.55
CA VAL A 45 9.96 -7.56 -1.88
C VAL A 45 9.23 -6.30 -2.32
N LEU A 46 7.99 -6.45 -2.76
CA LEU A 46 7.08 -5.31 -2.98
C LEU A 46 6.14 -5.15 -1.78
N ILE A 47 5.92 -3.92 -1.38
CA ILE A 47 4.82 -3.54 -0.51
C ILE A 47 3.85 -2.74 -1.36
N ASP A 48 2.66 -3.32 -1.56
CA ASP A 48 1.65 -2.92 -2.54
C ASP A 48 2.14 -2.95 -4.00
N THR A 49 1.23 -2.76 -4.93
CA THR A 49 1.53 -2.82 -6.37
C THR A 49 1.08 -1.58 -7.14
N GLY A 50 0.46 -0.62 -6.47
CA GLY A 50 0.05 0.63 -7.06
C GLY A 50 -1.05 0.51 -8.13
N VAL A 51 -1.21 1.56 -8.92
CA VAL A 51 -2.21 1.65 -9.98
C VAL A 51 -1.62 1.20 -11.32
N LYS A 52 -2.24 0.18 -11.95
CA LYS A 52 -1.88 -0.29 -13.30
C LYS A 52 -2.63 0.45 -14.38
N ASP A 53 -3.94 0.50 -14.29
CA ASP A 53 -4.85 1.02 -15.30
C ASP A 53 -5.59 2.27 -14.79
N MET A 54 -5.32 3.43 -15.43
CA MET A 54 -5.93 4.70 -15.06
C MET A 54 -7.43 4.72 -15.34
N ASP A 55 -7.87 4.12 -16.44
CA ASP A 55 -9.29 4.12 -16.81
C ASP A 55 -10.09 3.27 -15.82
N ALA A 56 -9.54 2.12 -15.42
CA ALA A 56 -10.19 1.25 -14.47
C ALA A 56 -10.27 1.90 -13.07
N VAL A 57 -9.22 2.57 -12.58
CA VAL A 57 -9.28 3.25 -11.28
C VAL A 57 -10.22 4.44 -11.31
N ASN A 58 -10.25 5.19 -12.41
CA ASN A 58 -11.15 6.33 -12.56
C ASN A 58 -12.62 5.90 -12.71
N TRP A 59 -12.87 4.69 -13.25
CA TRP A 59 -14.21 4.13 -13.29
C TRP A 59 -14.80 3.88 -11.90
N THR A 60 -13.97 3.52 -10.92
CA THR A 60 -14.42 3.28 -9.53
C THR A 60 -14.91 4.56 -8.84
N LYS A 61 -14.55 5.73 -9.33
CA LYS A 61 -14.94 7.08 -8.86
C LYS A 61 -14.95 7.22 -7.33
N ARG A 62 -13.97 6.64 -6.68
CA ARG A 62 -13.80 6.81 -5.24
C ARG A 62 -12.84 7.97 -5.00
N GLY A 63 -13.35 9.02 -4.38
CA GLY A 63 -12.59 10.20 -4.04
C GLY A 63 -13.04 11.44 -4.82
N ALA A 64 -12.52 12.59 -4.43
CA ALA A 64 -12.92 13.91 -4.92
C ALA A 64 -12.28 14.29 -6.26
N GLY A 65 -11.56 13.41 -6.93
CA GLY A 65 -10.83 13.75 -8.15
C GLY A 65 -10.66 12.59 -9.12
N THR A 66 -9.88 12.86 -10.15
CA THR A 66 -9.49 11.89 -11.17
C THR A 66 -8.03 11.54 -10.96
N TRP A 67 -7.72 10.24 -10.86
CA TRP A 67 -6.36 9.74 -10.84
C TRP A 67 -5.66 10.07 -12.16
N ARG A 68 -4.41 10.49 -12.07
CA ARG A 68 -3.57 10.83 -13.21
C ARG A 68 -2.13 10.37 -12.95
N ARG A 69 -1.33 10.36 -14.00
CA ARG A 69 0.13 10.29 -13.90
C ARG A 69 0.74 11.61 -14.28
N GLU A 70 1.78 12.00 -13.57
CA GLU A 70 2.63 13.15 -13.84
C GLU A 70 4.05 12.67 -14.20
N ASP A 71 4.95 13.60 -14.54
CA ASP A 71 6.34 13.26 -14.83
C ASP A 71 6.98 12.51 -13.64
N GLY A 72 7.60 11.37 -13.95
CA GLY A 72 8.17 10.47 -12.95
C GLY A 72 7.22 9.37 -12.46
N ASP A 73 5.91 9.47 -12.71
CA ASP A 73 4.97 8.41 -12.39
C ASP A 73 4.93 7.37 -13.53
N ALA A 74 4.83 6.11 -13.15
CA ALA A 74 4.68 5.03 -14.12
C ALA A 74 3.89 3.87 -13.49
N ASP A 75 3.35 2.96 -14.31
CA ASP A 75 2.90 1.69 -13.76
C ASP A 75 4.07 0.88 -13.18
N LEU A 76 3.75 -0.06 -12.32
CA LEU A 76 4.77 -0.84 -11.61
C LEU A 76 5.72 -1.58 -12.56
N GLU A 77 5.22 -2.13 -13.67
CA GLU A 77 6.06 -2.85 -14.65
C GLU A 77 7.06 -1.91 -15.33
N ALA A 78 6.65 -0.67 -15.63
CA ALA A 78 7.54 0.33 -16.19
C ALA A 78 8.61 0.78 -15.19
N HIS A 79 8.26 0.97 -13.91
CA HIS A 79 9.25 1.23 -12.84
C HIS A 79 10.25 0.09 -12.71
N LEU A 80 9.79 -1.14 -12.61
CA LEU A 80 10.68 -2.30 -12.49
C LEU A 80 11.60 -2.42 -13.70
N ARG A 81 11.07 -2.21 -14.92
CA ARG A 81 11.87 -2.20 -16.16
C ARG A 81 12.93 -1.12 -16.15
N GLY A 82 12.62 0.09 -15.68
CA GLY A 82 13.58 1.18 -15.50
C GLY A 82 14.72 0.84 -14.54
N LEU A 83 14.45 -0.02 -13.56
CA LEU A 83 15.44 -0.54 -12.61
C LEU A 83 16.17 -1.81 -13.11
N GLY A 84 15.86 -2.29 -14.33
CA GLY A 84 16.42 -3.54 -14.86
C GLY A 84 15.87 -4.79 -14.18
N ILE A 85 14.71 -4.72 -13.54
CA ILE A 85 14.08 -5.82 -12.81
C ILE A 85 12.90 -6.35 -13.63
N ARG A 86 12.85 -7.64 -13.81
CA ARG A 86 11.68 -8.30 -14.41
C ARG A 86 10.66 -8.64 -13.32
N PRO A 87 9.35 -8.57 -13.59
CA PRO A 87 8.31 -8.92 -12.61
C PRO A 87 8.49 -10.32 -12.00
N GLU A 88 9.05 -11.26 -12.76
CA GLU A 88 9.31 -12.64 -12.31
C GLU A 88 10.41 -12.75 -11.25
N GLU A 89 11.23 -11.70 -11.08
CA GLU A 89 12.30 -11.64 -10.07
C GLU A 89 11.78 -11.16 -8.70
N ILE A 90 10.55 -10.64 -8.65
CA ILE A 90 9.90 -10.30 -7.39
C ILE A 90 9.60 -11.59 -6.63
N THR A 91 10.16 -11.68 -5.43
CA THR A 91 10.07 -12.88 -4.60
C THR A 91 8.87 -12.87 -3.66
N HIS A 92 8.51 -11.70 -3.18
CA HIS A 92 7.43 -11.51 -2.20
C HIS A 92 6.64 -10.25 -2.54
N VAL A 93 5.32 -10.29 -2.35
CA VAL A 93 4.43 -9.14 -2.38
C VAL A 93 3.66 -9.10 -1.07
N ILE A 94 3.80 -8.03 -0.33
CA ILE A 94 3.03 -7.75 0.88
C ILE A 94 1.95 -6.75 0.48
N LEU A 95 0.68 -7.13 0.62
CA LEU A 95 -0.44 -6.25 0.37
C LEU A 95 -0.90 -5.66 1.71
N THR A 96 -0.86 -4.34 1.81
CA THR A 96 -1.34 -3.65 3.01
C THR A 96 -2.85 -3.83 3.18
N HIS A 97 -3.57 -3.83 2.08
CA HIS A 97 -4.99 -4.11 1.97
C HIS A 97 -5.40 -4.32 0.50
N ALA A 98 -6.69 -4.50 0.22
CA ALA A 98 -7.16 -4.91 -1.10
C ALA A 98 -7.92 -3.82 -1.87
N HIS A 99 -7.67 -2.53 -1.61
CA HIS A 99 -8.19 -1.48 -2.48
C HIS A 99 -7.45 -1.46 -3.82
N TYR A 100 -8.16 -0.99 -4.85
CA TYR A 100 -7.73 -1.03 -6.23
C TYR A 100 -6.33 -0.42 -6.45
N ASP A 101 -6.08 0.72 -5.88
CA ASP A 101 -4.83 1.48 -6.02
C ASP A 101 -3.62 0.83 -5.32
N HIS A 102 -3.84 -0.25 -4.56
CA HIS A 102 -2.78 -1.03 -3.93
C HIS A 102 -2.52 -2.38 -4.60
N ILE A 103 -3.53 -2.95 -5.26
CA ILE A 103 -3.44 -4.33 -5.77
C ILE A 103 -3.55 -4.47 -7.29
N SER A 104 -3.75 -3.38 -8.06
CA SER A 104 -4.14 -3.53 -9.47
C SER A 104 -3.06 -4.09 -10.39
N ALA A 105 -1.77 -3.94 -10.04
CA ALA A 105 -0.68 -4.55 -10.82
C ALA A 105 -0.26 -5.94 -10.30
N LEU A 106 -0.95 -6.51 -9.32
CA LEU A 106 -0.57 -7.76 -8.67
C LEU A 106 -0.45 -8.93 -9.65
N SER A 107 -1.31 -9.00 -10.67
CA SER A 107 -1.32 -10.09 -11.64
C SER A 107 -0.04 -10.22 -12.48
N CYS A 108 0.84 -9.22 -12.45
CA CYS A 108 2.15 -9.25 -13.09
C CYS A 108 3.18 -10.05 -12.27
N MET A 109 2.96 -10.24 -10.96
CA MET A 109 3.91 -10.85 -10.01
C MET A 109 3.70 -12.37 -9.89
N LYS A 110 3.79 -13.09 -11.01
CA LYS A 110 3.38 -14.52 -11.13
C LYS A 110 4.19 -15.48 -10.25
N ASN A 111 5.44 -15.14 -9.92
CA ASN A 111 6.35 -15.99 -9.16
C ASN A 111 6.37 -15.69 -7.67
N ALA A 112 5.90 -14.51 -7.27
CA ALA A 112 5.98 -14.04 -5.90
C ALA A 112 5.11 -14.88 -4.94
N GLN A 113 5.55 -14.98 -3.68
CA GLN A 113 4.66 -15.26 -2.57
C GLN A 113 3.90 -13.99 -2.20
N ILE A 114 2.59 -14.11 -1.99
CA ILE A 114 1.69 -13.00 -1.72
C ILE A 114 1.24 -13.10 -0.26
N PHE A 115 1.39 -12.01 0.47
CA PHE A 115 1.03 -11.91 1.89
C PHE A 115 -0.11 -10.92 2.05
N LEU A 116 -1.24 -11.40 2.54
CA LEU A 116 -2.46 -10.61 2.77
C LEU A 116 -3.07 -11.08 4.09
N SER A 117 -3.60 -10.17 4.89
CA SER A 117 -4.21 -10.57 6.14
C SER A 117 -5.44 -11.48 5.91
N GLU A 118 -5.66 -12.42 6.84
CA GLU A 118 -6.79 -13.35 6.77
C GLU A 118 -8.14 -12.62 6.75
N ALA A 119 -8.25 -11.53 7.52
CA ALA A 119 -9.46 -10.72 7.54
C ALA A 119 -9.69 -9.98 6.23
N GLU A 120 -8.62 -9.48 5.58
CA GLU A 120 -8.71 -8.84 4.28
C GLU A 120 -9.10 -9.84 3.18
N TRP A 121 -8.49 -11.02 3.18
CA TRP A 121 -8.87 -12.10 2.28
C TRP A 121 -10.36 -12.45 2.41
N THR A 122 -10.82 -12.65 3.64
CA THR A 122 -12.23 -12.97 3.92
C THR A 122 -13.16 -11.88 3.40
N SER A 123 -12.81 -10.61 3.64
CA SER A 123 -13.57 -9.46 3.18
C SER A 123 -13.60 -9.35 1.65
N LEU A 124 -12.45 -9.55 1.00
CA LEU A 124 -12.30 -9.48 -0.45
C LEU A 124 -13.18 -10.50 -1.18
N PHE A 125 -13.33 -11.69 -0.62
CA PHE A 125 -14.13 -12.77 -1.20
C PHE A 125 -15.54 -12.90 -0.61
N ALA A 126 -15.96 -12.02 0.29
CA ALA A 126 -17.30 -11.95 0.79
C ALA A 126 -18.32 -11.67 -0.34
N LYS A 127 -19.56 -12.14 -0.17
CA LYS A 127 -20.65 -11.94 -1.14
C LYS A 127 -20.93 -10.45 -1.36
N GLU A 128 -20.94 -9.69 -0.27
CA GLU A 128 -20.99 -8.24 -0.28
C GLU A 128 -19.58 -7.72 0.10
N ASN A 129 -18.80 -7.37 -0.91
CA ASN A 129 -17.45 -6.89 -0.68
C ASN A 129 -17.48 -5.44 -0.16
N PRO A 130 -17.18 -5.20 1.13
CA PRO A 130 -17.18 -3.87 1.71
C PRO A 130 -16.06 -3.00 1.16
N MET A 131 -15.04 -3.60 0.56
CA MET A 131 -13.89 -2.92 -0.03
C MET A 131 -14.20 -2.27 -1.38
N GLY A 132 -15.40 -2.55 -1.93
CA GLY A 132 -15.82 -2.08 -3.23
C GLY A 132 -15.29 -2.89 -4.39
N PRO A 133 -15.42 -2.36 -5.64
CA PRO A 133 -15.09 -3.12 -6.82
C PRO A 133 -13.58 -3.42 -6.85
N VAL A 134 -13.26 -4.69 -6.81
CA VAL A 134 -11.93 -5.21 -7.14
C VAL A 134 -12.00 -5.78 -8.53
N LEU A 135 -10.99 -5.53 -9.34
CA LEU A 135 -10.95 -6.06 -10.69
C LEU A 135 -11.09 -7.58 -10.67
N LYS A 136 -11.96 -8.07 -11.53
CA LYS A 136 -12.20 -9.50 -11.69
C LYS A 136 -10.91 -10.27 -11.93
N GLU A 137 -10.02 -9.72 -12.77
CA GLU A 137 -8.72 -10.33 -13.08
C GLU A 137 -7.82 -10.51 -11.84
N VAL A 138 -7.82 -9.53 -10.92
CA VAL A 138 -7.03 -9.61 -9.68
C VAL A 138 -7.57 -10.67 -8.74
N ARG A 139 -8.91 -10.77 -8.63
CA ARG A 139 -9.57 -11.81 -7.83
C ARG A 139 -9.27 -13.21 -8.38
N GLU A 140 -9.40 -13.38 -9.69
CA GLU A 140 -9.10 -14.65 -10.37
C GLU A 140 -7.63 -15.02 -10.21
N PHE A 141 -6.72 -14.05 -10.33
CA PHE A 141 -5.30 -14.26 -10.11
C PHE A 141 -5.01 -14.71 -8.67
N LEU A 142 -5.57 -14.04 -7.67
CA LEU A 142 -5.41 -14.40 -6.26
C LEU A 142 -5.91 -15.84 -5.97
N LEU A 143 -7.05 -16.25 -6.52
CA LEU A 143 -7.54 -17.62 -6.38
C LEU A 143 -6.60 -18.63 -7.01
N GLN A 144 -6.09 -18.36 -8.22
CA GLN A 144 -5.10 -19.21 -8.87
C GLN A 144 -3.80 -19.31 -8.06
N GLN A 145 -3.33 -18.20 -7.48
CA GLN A 145 -2.13 -18.21 -6.63
C GLN A 145 -2.38 -18.96 -5.31
N GLN A 146 -3.59 -18.88 -4.76
CA GLN A 146 -3.97 -19.68 -3.59
C GLN A 146 -3.94 -21.17 -3.88
N GLU A 147 -4.48 -21.61 -5.01
CA GLU A 147 -4.42 -23.01 -5.46
C GLU A 147 -2.98 -23.52 -5.66
N ARG A 148 -2.06 -22.62 -6.03
CA ARG A 148 -0.63 -22.90 -6.18
C ARG A 148 0.16 -22.84 -4.86
N GLY A 149 -0.51 -22.56 -3.74
CA GLY A 149 0.16 -22.40 -2.44
C GLY A 149 1.05 -21.15 -2.35
N LYS A 150 0.76 -20.12 -3.18
CA LYS A 150 1.53 -18.87 -3.24
C LYS A 150 0.92 -17.73 -2.41
N VAL A 151 -0.27 -17.89 -1.86
CA VAL A 151 -0.89 -16.93 -0.95
C VAL A 151 -0.68 -17.38 0.48
N CYS A 152 -0.10 -16.51 1.27
CA CYS A 152 0.10 -16.68 2.71
C CYS A 152 -0.85 -15.74 3.44
N LEU A 153 -1.83 -16.29 4.13
CA LEU A 153 -2.71 -15.51 4.97
C LEU A 153 -2.01 -15.16 6.29
N THR A 154 -2.03 -13.89 6.65
CA THR A 154 -1.25 -13.34 7.76
C THR A 154 -2.14 -12.88 8.90
N GLN A 155 -1.55 -12.84 10.10
CA GLN A 155 -2.13 -12.30 11.32
C GLN A 155 -1.13 -11.32 11.94
N ASP A 156 -1.56 -10.59 12.97
CA ASP A 156 -0.67 -9.69 13.70
C ASP A 156 0.57 -10.43 14.23
N GLY A 157 1.74 -9.82 14.04
CA GLY A 157 3.03 -10.42 14.39
C GLY A 157 3.57 -11.45 13.38
N SER A 158 2.90 -11.69 12.24
CA SER A 158 3.43 -12.57 11.18
C SER A 158 4.77 -12.06 10.67
N ILE A 159 5.71 -12.98 10.43
CA ILE A 159 7.05 -12.66 9.92
C ILE A 159 7.15 -13.10 8.46
N VAL A 160 7.49 -12.15 7.59
CA VAL A 160 7.73 -12.37 6.16
C VAL A 160 9.23 -12.31 5.91
N ALA A 161 9.72 -13.24 5.08
CA ALA A 161 11.12 -13.23 4.65
C ALA A 161 12.13 -13.16 5.82
N GLU A 162 11.77 -13.72 6.98
CA GLU A 162 12.56 -13.83 8.22
C GLU A 162 12.82 -12.52 8.98
N ASP A 163 12.58 -11.36 8.36
CA ASP A 163 12.99 -10.06 8.91
C ASP A 163 12.02 -8.90 8.64
N ILE A 164 10.85 -9.17 8.08
CA ILE A 164 9.77 -8.19 7.93
C ILE A 164 8.61 -8.62 8.83
N VAL A 165 8.23 -7.76 9.76
CA VAL A 165 7.12 -8.01 10.70
C VAL A 165 5.86 -7.33 10.19
N LEU A 166 4.74 -8.04 10.21
CA LEU A 166 3.44 -7.48 9.84
C LEU A 166 2.63 -7.16 11.09
N HIS A 167 2.03 -5.97 11.10
CA HIS A 167 1.17 -5.47 12.16
C HIS A 167 -0.24 -5.28 11.59
N VAL A 168 -1.22 -6.01 12.10
CA VAL A 168 -2.61 -5.97 11.60
C VAL A 168 -3.44 -5.00 12.43
N PHE A 169 -3.99 -3.99 11.77
CA PHE A 169 -4.89 -3.00 12.38
C PHE A 169 -6.16 -2.89 11.55
N PRO A 170 -7.23 -3.63 11.91
CA PRO A 170 -8.53 -3.51 11.25
C PRO A 170 -9.09 -2.09 11.44
N GLY A 171 -8.88 -1.23 10.46
CA GLY A 171 -9.21 0.20 10.54
C GLY A 171 -9.72 0.74 9.22
N HIS A 172 -8.82 1.10 8.32
CA HIS A 172 -9.14 1.56 6.97
C HIS A 172 -9.96 0.50 6.21
N SER A 173 -9.50 -0.73 6.25
CA SER A 173 -10.22 -1.92 5.80
C SER A 173 -10.33 -2.96 6.92
N PRO A 174 -11.14 -4.02 6.75
CA PRO A 174 -11.30 -5.06 7.77
C PRO A 174 -10.01 -5.79 8.15
N GLY A 175 -9.03 -5.80 7.27
CA GLY A 175 -7.77 -6.51 7.46
C GLY A 175 -6.54 -5.70 7.11
N SER A 176 -6.59 -4.36 7.16
CA SER A 176 -5.43 -3.51 6.93
C SER A 176 -4.24 -3.93 7.77
N GLN A 177 -3.07 -4.02 7.14
CA GLN A 177 -1.81 -4.34 7.79
C GLN A 177 -0.70 -3.38 7.38
N MET A 178 0.28 -3.23 8.25
CA MET A 178 1.52 -2.50 8.03
C MET A 178 2.68 -3.47 7.96
N ALA A 179 3.75 -3.10 7.28
CA ALA A 179 4.99 -3.87 7.24
C ALA A 179 6.13 -3.09 7.90
N GLU A 180 6.80 -3.71 8.86
CA GLU A 180 8.00 -3.17 9.49
C GLU A 180 9.24 -3.89 8.98
N ALA A 181 10.24 -3.14 8.51
CA ALA A 181 11.51 -3.68 8.00
C ALA A 181 12.69 -2.78 8.38
N GLN A 182 13.89 -3.36 8.41
CA GLN A 182 15.14 -2.59 8.52
C GLN A 182 15.58 -2.14 7.13
N THR A 183 15.58 -0.82 6.90
CA THR A 183 16.00 -0.22 5.62
C THR A 183 17.23 0.68 5.80
N GLN A 184 17.71 1.28 4.70
CA GLN A 184 18.76 2.30 4.74
C GLN A 184 18.39 3.54 5.58
N PHE A 185 17.11 3.71 5.91
CA PHE A 185 16.63 4.79 6.77
C PHE A 185 16.51 4.38 8.25
N GLY A 186 16.95 3.17 8.61
CA GLY A 186 16.72 2.53 9.91
C GLY A 186 15.43 1.73 9.98
N PRO A 187 14.86 1.54 11.19
CA PRO A 187 13.56 0.91 11.33
C PRO A 187 12.52 1.68 10.52
N THR A 188 11.83 1.01 9.61
CA THR A 188 10.88 1.64 8.69
C THR A 188 9.55 0.91 8.71
N LEU A 189 8.48 1.67 8.90
CA LEU A 189 7.10 1.20 8.91
C LEU A 189 6.38 1.66 7.65
N PHE A 190 5.98 0.73 6.81
CA PHE A 190 5.14 0.98 5.63
C PHE A 190 3.69 0.82 6.04
N THR A 191 2.97 1.93 6.10
CA THR A 191 1.67 1.97 6.77
C THR A 191 0.48 1.62 5.87
N GLY A 192 0.66 1.63 4.55
CA GLY A 192 -0.49 1.64 3.64
C GLY A 192 -1.47 2.74 4.05
N ASP A 193 -2.74 2.45 3.97
CA ASP A 193 -3.83 3.38 4.28
C ASP A 193 -4.27 3.38 5.75
N ALA A 194 -3.61 2.60 6.59
CA ALA A 194 -3.79 2.74 8.03
C ALA A 194 -3.43 4.15 8.52
N VAL A 195 -2.51 4.82 7.77
CA VAL A 195 -2.19 6.24 7.86
C VAL A 195 -1.96 6.79 6.44
N PHE A 196 -2.79 7.72 5.97
CA PHE A 196 -2.64 8.28 4.62
C PHE A 196 -1.45 9.22 4.48
N LEU A 197 -1.29 10.13 5.45
CA LEU A 197 -0.31 11.21 5.41
C LEU A 197 0.52 11.25 6.71
N LEU A 198 1.74 11.72 6.63
CA LEU A 198 2.56 12.00 7.82
C LEU A 198 1.87 12.99 8.76
N ALA A 199 1.10 13.93 8.21
CA ALA A 199 0.29 14.85 8.98
C ALA A 199 -0.74 14.15 9.89
N ASN A 200 -1.25 12.96 9.53
CA ASN A 200 -2.09 12.20 10.47
C ASN A 200 -1.33 11.88 11.77
N VAL A 201 -0.05 11.47 11.64
CA VAL A 201 0.82 11.13 12.78
C VAL A 201 1.21 12.37 13.55
N GLU A 202 1.67 13.41 12.86
CA GLU A 202 2.18 14.66 13.43
C GLU A 202 1.08 15.43 14.20
N GLU A 203 -0.12 15.54 13.62
CA GLU A 203 -1.27 16.26 14.18
C GLU A 203 -2.14 15.37 15.10
N ASN A 204 -1.83 14.07 15.24
CA ASN A 204 -2.66 13.10 15.95
C ASN A 204 -4.11 13.06 15.46
N ARG A 205 -4.29 13.04 14.17
CA ARG A 205 -5.60 13.02 13.51
C ARG A 205 -5.81 11.70 12.78
N PRO A 206 -6.76 10.85 13.22
CA PRO A 206 -7.07 9.61 12.51
C PRO A 206 -7.55 9.86 11.08
N ILE A 207 -7.40 8.86 10.24
CA ILE A 207 -7.95 8.87 8.88
C ILE A 207 -9.47 9.06 8.91
N GLY A 208 -10.01 9.73 7.89
CA GLY A 208 -11.45 9.97 7.76
C GLY A 208 -12.19 8.82 7.12
N PHE A 209 -11.62 8.21 6.09
CA PHE A 209 -12.20 7.04 5.43
C PHE A 209 -11.68 5.75 6.08
N CYS A 210 -12.51 5.14 6.91
CA CYS A 210 -12.20 3.88 7.59
C CYS A 210 -13.45 3.05 7.80
N ALA A 211 -13.29 1.73 7.73
CA ALA A 211 -14.34 0.75 8.02
C ALA A 211 -14.56 0.58 9.53
N ILE A 212 -13.48 0.65 10.33
CA ILE A 212 -13.47 0.40 11.77
C ILE A 212 -12.72 1.55 12.46
N PRO A 213 -13.45 2.54 13.02
CA PRO A 213 -12.84 3.73 13.62
C PRO A 213 -11.85 3.45 14.75
N GLU A 214 -12.15 2.48 15.61
CA GLU A 214 -11.30 2.10 16.75
C GLU A 214 -9.95 1.53 16.28
N GLY A 215 -9.95 0.73 15.22
CA GLY A 215 -8.74 0.18 14.61
C GLY A 215 -7.87 1.27 13.96
N ALA A 216 -8.49 2.27 13.33
CA ALA A 216 -7.78 3.42 12.78
C ALA A 216 -7.09 4.25 13.89
N GLU A 217 -7.69 4.39 15.05
CA GLU A 217 -7.07 5.03 16.23
C GLU A 217 -5.91 4.22 16.80
N GLN A 218 -6.06 2.90 16.86
CA GLN A 218 -4.99 1.99 17.29
C GLN A 218 -3.80 2.05 16.35
N ALA A 219 -4.04 2.02 15.03
CA ALA A 219 -3.02 2.16 14.00
C ALA A 219 -2.25 3.48 14.14
N LEU A 220 -2.97 4.60 14.28
CA LEU A 220 -2.36 5.91 14.48
C LEU A 220 -1.52 5.95 15.76
N SER A 221 -2.05 5.41 16.87
CA SER A 221 -1.32 5.34 18.14
C SER A 221 -0.03 4.51 18.02
N PHE A 222 -0.07 3.43 17.26
CA PHE A 222 1.11 2.61 16.97
C PHE A 222 2.16 3.41 16.17
N CYS A 223 1.75 4.04 15.07
CA CYS A 223 2.66 4.87 14.24
C CYS A 223 3.31 6.00 15.06
N ARG A 224 2.58 6.65 15.94
CA ARG A 224 3.09 7.72 16.80
C ARG A 224 4.13 7.26 17.84
N LYS A 225 4.08 6.00 18.24
CA LYS A 225 5.02 5.40 19.19
C LYS A 225 6.20 4.73 18.49
N PHE A 226 6.11 4.50 17.21
CA PHE A 226 7.12 3.82 16.43
C PHE A 226 8.44 4.61 16.43
N GLN A 227 9.53 3.95 16.77
CA GLN A 227 10.86 4.56 16.86
C GLN A 227 11.61 4.37 15.53
N GLY A 228 11.16 5.04 14.50
CA GLY A 228 11.72 4.92 13.15
C GLY A 228 11.03 5.82 12.15
N VAL A 229 11.12 5.46 10.89
CA VAL A 229 10.53 6.20 9.76
C VAL A 229 9.18 5.59 9.40
N CYS A 230 8.16 6.42 9.25
CA CYS A 230 6.89 6.03 8.64
C CYS A 230 6.89 6.39 7.16
N MET A 231 6.69 5.38 6.30
CA MET A 231 6.40 5.48 4.87
C MET A 231 4.91 5.27 4.70
N THR A 232 4.16 6.36 4.47
CA THR A 232 2.70 6.30 4.38
C THR A 232 2.23 5.89 2.99
N GLY A 233 0.97 5.46 2.87
CA GLY A 233 0.42 5.01 1.58
C GLY A 233 0.37 6.12 0.52
N HIS A 234 0.20 7.38 0.95
CA HIS A 234 -0.21 8.42 0.02
C HIS A 234 0.48 9.79 0.15
N ASP A 235 1.40 9.98 1.12
CA ASP A 235 1.96 11.32 1.36
C ASP A 235 3.04 11.70 0.34
N PRO A 236 2.86 12.79 -0.43
CA PRO A 236 3.92 13.33 -1.29
C PRO A 236 5.22 13.66 -0.53
N ALA A 237 5.15 13.94 0.77
CA ALA A 237 6.33 14.18 1.60
C ALA A 237 7.23 12.95 1.73
N CYS A 238 6.71 11.74 1.61
CA CYS A 238 7.53 10.52 1.59
C CYS A 238 8.48 10.51 0.39
N GLU A 239 7.99 10.86 -0.80
CA GLU A 239 8.81 10.96 -2.01
C GLU A 239 9.85 12.08 -1.87
N ALA A 240 9.46 13.24 -1.34
CA ALA A 240 10.36 14.36 -1.16
C ALA A 240 11.48 14.10 -0.12
N ARG A 241 11.17 13.34 0.93
CA ARG A 241 12.12 13.05 2.02
C ARG A 241 13.00 11.83 1.75
N PHE A 242 12.46 10.80 1.11
CA PHE A 242 13.06 9.47 1.02
C PHE A 242 13.22 8.97 -0.42
N GLY A 243 12.67 9.67 -1.43
CA GLY A 243 12.88 9.37 -2.84
C GLY A 243 14.36 9.54 -3.22
N GLU A 244 14.85 8.73 -4.16
CA GLU A 244 16.17 8.95 -4.73
C GLU A 244 16.15 10.32 -5.44
N LYS A 245 17.06 11.21 -5.07
CA LYS A 245 17.31 12.41 -5.86
C LYS A 245 17.91 11.92 -7.19
N THR A 246 17.11 11.90 -8.23
CA THR A 246 17.63 11.76 -9.59
C THR A 246 18.55 12.94 -9.82
N HIS A 247 19.85 12.70 -9.75
CA HIS A 247 20.82 13.67 -10.22
C HIS A 247 20.65 13.77 -11.73
N GLY A 248 19.97 14.86 -12.17
CA GLY A 248 19.95 15.29 -13.54
C GLY A 248 21.33 15.76 -14.01
#